data_57ffb3a7ba48e16f3f84c6c51eea83e3
#
_entry.id   57ffb3a7ba48e16f3f84c6c51eea83e3
#
_cell.length_a   1.000
_cell.length_b   1.000
_cell.length_c   1.000
_cell.angle_alpha   90.00
_cell.angle_beta   90.00
_cell.angle_gamma   90.00
#
_symmetry.space_group_name_H-M   'P 1'
#
loop_
_entity.id
_entity.type
_entity.pdbx_description
1 polymer ?
#
loop_
_entity_poly.entity_id
_entity_poly.type
_entity_poly.pdbx_seq_one_letter_code
_entity_poly.pdbx_strand_id
1 'polypeptide(L)'
;MRCPALPARRLPSTAARCAALAFALYAAAAQAAPVDAVLQAARAQEQPMLDTMRDLVGIESGSKDVEGVKQIAALIRDRLRALGGQAEILPPTDVYRMDDTPDETGPMVHAEFKGAGDKKVMLIAHMDTVYRNGMLKDQPFRIEGNRAYGLGIADDKHGVAAILHTIALLQKLDFRDYGTITVLINGDEEISSPGARSTITRLAADQDAVLSFEGGGLKGDLRLATSGIGAAYLTVQGRTSHAGSRPEGGVNALYELSHQIMQMRDLSRPDEGLKLNWTVAQAGTNRNVIPGQAKAQADARALRISDFDALERSLQERIRNQLLPESKVSLKFEVRRPPLEATPASRALAQHGVAIYRELDLDMKVLDKATGGGTDAAFAAVKARGPVIEGMGLSGFGAHSNDAEYVLTDTIVPRLYLVSRMIMDVSQGKVPKQ
;
A
#
# COMPACT_ATOMS: atom_id res chain seq x y z
N MET A 1 -51.70 80.20 2.81
CA MET A 1 -50.49 79.51 3.23
C MET A 1 -50.30 78.32 2.33
N ARG A 2 -49.29 78.35 1.42
CA ARG A 2 -49.05 77.31 0.45
C ARG A 2 -47.90 76.40 0.99
N CYS A 3 -48.16 75.09 1.09
CA CYS A 3 -47.16 74.10 1.40
C CYS A 3 -46.31 73.79 0.12
N PRO A 4 -44.99 73.63 0.23
CA PRO A 4 -44.17 73.25 -0.92
C PRO A 4 -44.14 71.72 -1.08
N ALA A 5 -44.20 71.30 -2.34
CA ALA A 5 -44.10 69.87 -2.75
C ALA A 5 -42.68 69.36 -2.68
N LEU A 6 -42.48 68.16 -2.16
CA LEU A 6 -41.22 67.39 -2.14
C LEU A 6 -40.97 66.69 -3.50
N PRO A 7 -39.72 66.57 -3.98
CA PRO A 7 -39.43 65.93 -5.25
C PRO A 7 -39.45 64.40 -5.14
N ALA A 8 -40.05 63.73 -6.12
CA ALA A 8 -40.12 62.27 -6.25
C ALA A 8 -38.74 61.66 -6.52
N ARG A 9 -38.27 60.76 -5.65
CA ARG A 9 -37.09 59.92 -5.92
C ARG A 9 -37.50 58.82 -6.92
N ARG A 10 -36.86 58.80 -8.04
CA ARG A 10 -36.91 57.68 -9.02
C ARG A 10 -36.14 56.50 -8.47
N LEU A 11 -36.81 55.39 -8.24
CA LEU A 11 -36.19 54.06 -7.96
C LEU A 11 -35.62 53.48 -9.28
N PRO A 12 -34.42 52.90 -9.28
CA PRO A 12 -33.89 52.27 -10.48
C PRO A 12 -34.67 50.99 -10.77
N SER A 13 -34.94 50.74 -12.07
CA SER A 13 -35.74 49.63 -12.57
C SER A 13 -35.14 48.28 -12.24
N THR A 14 -36.04 47.36 -11.88
CA THR A 14 -35.75 45.95 -11.57
C THR A 14 -35.06 45.16 -12.67
N ALA A 15 -35.02 45.68 -13.90
CA ALA A 15 -34.37 45.08 -15.05
C ALA A 15 -32.81 45.11 -14.98
N ALA A 16 -32.21 46.07 -14.27
CA ALA A 16 -30.74 46.18 -14.17
C ALA A 16 -30.14 45.20 -13.08
N ARG A 17 -30.97 44.72 -12.18
CA ARG A 17 -30.54 43.77 -11.12
C ARG A 17 -30.57 42.30 -11.57
N CYS A 18 -31.42 41.95 -12.55
CA CYS A 18 -31.47 40.59 -13.09
C CYS A 18 -30.33 40.29 -14.08
N ALA A 19 -29.78 41.31 -14.80
CA ALA A 19 -28.66 41.08 -15.69
C ALA A 19 -27.32 40.89 -14.96
N ALA A 20 -27.13 41.48 -13.79
CA ALA A 20 -25.94 41.29 -12.95
C ALA A 20 -25.91 39.94 -12.23
N LEU A 21 -27.08 39.32 -11.88
CA LEU A 21 -27.16 37.98 -11.29
C LEU A 21 -27.01 36.85 -12.33
N ALA A 22 -27.36 37.08 -13.60
CA ALA A 22 -27.19 36.10 -14.68
C ALA A 22 -25.73 35.94 -15.12
N PHE A 23 -24.87 36.95 -14.95
CA PHE A 23 -23.44 36.86 -15.25
C PHE A 23 -22.63 36.25 -14.10
N ALA A 24 -23.14 36.18 -12.87
CA ALA A 24 -22.44 35.58 -11.73
C ALA A 24 -22.64 34.06 -11.61
N LEU A 25 -23.56 33.48 -12.38
CA LEU A 25 -23.87 32.02 -12.35
C LEU A 25 -23.25 31.22 -13.49
N TYR A 26 -22.44 31.83 -14.38
CA TYR A 26 -21.73 31.17 -15.49
C TYR A 26 -20.21 31.21 -15.35
N ALA A 27 -19.68 31.37 -14.14
CA ALA A 27 -18.36 30.87 -13.81
C ALA A 27 -18.49 29.40 -13.42
N ALA A 28 -19.05 28.55 -14.26
CA ALA A 28 -18.78 27.14 -14.26
C ALA A 28 -17.26 27.06 -14.46
N ALA A 29 -16.54 26.60 -13.44
CA ALA A 29 -15.10 26.34 -13.56
C ALA A 29 -14.93 25.52 -14.84
N ALA A 30 -14.35 26.12 -15.87
CA ALA A 30 -14.04 25.41 -17.10
C ALA A 30 -13.10 24.28 -16.68
N GLN A 31 -13.62 23.06 -16.70
CA GLN A 31 -12.84 21.88 -16.39
C GLN A 31 -11.76 21.78 -17.46
N ALA A 32 -10.50 21.65 -17.04
CA ALA A 32 -9.42 21.54 -18.01
C ALA A 32 -9.66 20.31 -18.88
N ALA A 33 -9.59 20.49 -20.18
CA ALA A 33 -9.74 19.39 -21.13
C ALA A 33 -8.55 18.42 -21.03
N PRO A 34 -8.75 17.13 -21.33
CA PRO A 34 -7.66 16.16 -21.38
C PRO A 34 -6.54 16.59 -22.31
N VAL A 35 -5.30 16.23 -21.99
CA VAL A 35 -4.18 16.37 -22.92
C VAL A 35 -4.27 15.26 -23.96
N ASP A 36 -4.79 15.58 -25.13
CA ASP A 36 -5.15 14.61 -26.19
C ASP A 36 -4.02 13.64 -26.52
N ALA A 37 -2.78 14.11 -26.66
CA ALA A 37 -1.64 13.25 -26.97
C ALA A 37 -1.42 12.16 -25.89
N VAL A 38 -1.54 12.53 -24.62
CA VAL A 38 -1.37 11.58 -23.49
C VAL A 38 -2.55 10.60 -23.45
N LEU A 39 -3.77 11.08 -23.66
CA LEU A 39 -4.96 10.24 -23.66
C LEU A 39 -4.94 9.23 -24.82
N GLN A 40 -4.56 9.65 -26.03
CA GLN A 40 -4.41 8.75 -27.18
C GLN A 40 -3.30 7.71 -26.96
N ALA A 41 -2.17 8.14 -26.38
CA ALA A 41 -1.10 7.22 -26.01
C ALA A 41 -1.55 6.21 -24.95
N ALA A 42 -2.35 6.63 -23.96
CA ALA A 42 -2.90 5.72 -22.94
C ALA A 42 -3.87 4.69 -23.54
N ARG A 43 -4.76 5.12 -24.46
CA ARG A 43 -5.66 4.22 -25.18
C ARG A 43 -4.90 3.15 -25.99
N ALA A 44 -3.78 3.56 -26.60
CA ALA A 44 -2.96 2.63 -27.37
C ALA A 44 -2.26 1.57 -26.50
N GLN A 45 -2.19 1.77 -25.19
CA GLN A 45 -1.60 0.82 -24.24
C GLN A 45 -2.62 -0.13 -23.61
N GLU A 46 -3.92 0.04 -23.82
CA GLU A 46 -4.96 -0.77 -23.15
C GLU A 46 -4.80 -2.27 -23.45
N GLN A 47 -4.86 -2.68 -24.72
CA GLN A 47 -4.70 -4.09 -25.08
C GLN A 47 -3.29 -4.64 -24.76
N PRO A 48 -2.19 -3.93 -25.05
CA PRO A 48 -0.84 -4.37 -24.63
C PRO A 48 -0.71 -4.59 -23.14
N MET A 49 -1.36 -3.77 -22.29
CA MET A 49 -1.35 -3.95 -20.85
C MET A 49 -2.13 -5.20 -20.40
N LEU A 50 -3.27 -5.48 -21.03
CA LEU A 50 -4.03 -6.73 -20.78
C LEU A 50 -3.18 -7.96 -21.14
N ASP A 51 -2.45 -7.93 -22.24
CA ASP A 51 -1.55 -9.02 -22.64
C ASP A 51 -0.37 -9.16 -21.65
N THR A 52 0.16 -8.04 -21.15
CA THR A 52 1.18 -8.05 -20.11
C THR A 52 0.66 -8.65 -18.80
N MET A 53 -0.54 -8.29 -18.36
CA MET A 53 -1.15 -8.89 -17.16
C MET A 53 -1.36 -10.39 -17.34
N ARG A 54 -1.79 -10.86 -18.52
CA ARG A 54 -1.91 -12.29 -18.82
C ARG A 54 -0.58 -13.03 -18.64
N ASP A 55 0.50 -12.47 -19.18
CA ASP A 55 1.82 -13.08 -19.08
C ASP A 55 2.33 -13.13 -17.63
N LEU A 56 2.12 -12.04 -16.85
CA LEU A 56 2.50 -11.98 -15.44
C LEU A 56 1.68 -12.96 -14.58
N VAL A 57 0.36 -13.04 -14.82
CA VAL A 57 -0.52 -13.99 -14.12
C VAL A 57 -0.14 -15.43 -14.46
N GLY A 58 0.34 -15.67 -15.70
CA GLY A 58 0.80 -16.98 -16.14
C GLY A 58 2.02 -17.55 -15.39
N ILE A 59 2.65 -16.78 -14.51
CA ILE A 59 3.75 -17.24 -13.67
C ILE A 59 3.30 -17.23 -12.22
N GLU A 60 3.32 -18.40 -11.56
CA GLU A 60 3.11 -18.52 -10.13
C GLU A 60 4.30 -17.91 -9.39
N SER A 61 4.04 -16.98 -8.47
CA SER A 61 5.08 -16.21 -7.77
C SER A 61 4.74 -16.00 -6.30
N GLY A 62 4.32 -17.06 -5.61
CA GLY A 62 4.10 -16.97 -4.16
C GLY A 62 5.38 -16.55 -3.44
N SER A 63 5.30 -15.72 -2.39
CA SER A 63 6.49 -15.19 -1.67
C SER A 63 7.43 -16.29 -1.13
N LYS A 64 6.89 -17.51 -0.90
CA LYS A 64 7.67 -18.68 -0.48
C LYS A 64 8.15 -19.57 -1.63
N ASP A 65 7.75 -19.26 -2.85
CA ASP A 65 8.23 -19.90 -4.08
C ASP A 65 9.30 -19.03 -4.74
N VAL A 66 10.50 -19.08 -4.20
CA VAL A 66 11.62 -18.26 -4.67
C VAL A 66 11.93 -18.48 -6.15
N GLU A 67 11.73 -19.70 -6.68
CA GLU A 67 11.97 -19.99 -8.10
C GLU A 67 10.90 -19.34 -9.00
N GLY A 68 9.63 -19.36 -8.60
CA GLY A 68 8.57 -18.64 -9.30
C GLY A 68 8.81 -17.13 -9.29
N VAL A 69 9.22 -16.58 -8.13
CA VAL A 69 9.60 -15.15 -8.03
C VAL A 69 10.80 -14.82 -8.92
N LYS A 70 11.81 -15.68 -9.01
CA LYS A 70 12.94 -15.48 -9.94
C LYS A 70 12.50 -15.50 -11.41
N GLN A 71 11.55 -16.36 -11.79
CA GLN A 71 11.01 -16.42 -13.15
C GLN A 71 10.29 -15.13 -13.54
N ILE A 72 9.37 -14.65 -12.70
CA ILE A 72 8.64 -13.41 -12.96
C ILE A 72 9.60 -12.19 -12.93
N ALA A 73 10.61 -12.19 -12.05
CA ALA A 73 11.65 -11.16 -12.02
C ALA A 73 12.44 -11.08 -13.33
N ALA A 74 12.80 -12.23 -13.91
CA ALA A 74 13.48 -12.28 -15.19
C ALA A 74 12.64 -11.69 -16.32
N LEU A 75 11.35 -12.04 -16.39
CA LEU A 75 10.41 -11.47 -17.37
C LEU A 75 10.30 -9.94 -17.23
N ILE A 76 10.13 -9.44 -16.01
CA ILE A 76 9.99 -8.00 -15.73
C ILE A 76 11.27 -7.25 -16.09
N ARG A 77 12.42 -7.75 -15.65
CA ARG A 77 13.74 -7.18 -16.02
C ARG A 77 13.91 -7.06 -17.54
N ASP A 78 13.57 -8.11 -18.28
CA ASP A 78 13.76 -8.13 -19.73
C ASP A 78 12.82 -7.16 -20.44
N ARG A 79 11.59 -6.98 -19.94
CA ARG A 79 10.65 -5.96 -20.42
C ARG A 79 11.14 -4.54 -20.13
N LEU A 80 11.66 -4.28 -18.93
CA LEU A 80 12.24 -2.98 -18.58
C LEU A 80 13.48 -2.66 -19.44
N ARG A 81 14.30 -3.67 -19.76
CA ARG A 81 15.43 -3.53 -20.72
C ARG A 81 14.96 -3.23 -22.13
N ALA A 82 13.92 -3.90 -22.61
CA ALA A 82 13.32 -3.64 -23.93
C ALA A 82 12.78 -2.22 -24.05
N LEU A 83 12.35 -1.63 -22.93
CA LEU A 83 11.99 -0.22 -22.81
C LEU A 83 13.20 0.72 -22.58
N GLY A 84 14.44 0.25 -22.81
CA GLY A 84 15.66 1.07 -22.70
C GLY A 84 16.11 1.38 -21.28
N GLY A 85 15.53 0.75 -20.25
CA GLY A 85 15.96 0.87 -18.87
C GLY A 85 17.26 0.12 -18.58
N GLN A 86 18.07 0.67 -17.69
CA GLN A 86 19.20 -0.07 -17.09
C GLN A 86 18.62 -0.96 -15.99
N ALA A 87 18.19 -2.17 -16.37
CA ALA A 87 17.48 -3.07 -15.45
C ALA A 87 18.35 -4.25 -15.02
N GLU A 88 18.27 -4.59 -13.74
CA GLU A 88 18.98 -5.69 -13.09
C GLU A 88 18.10 -6.40 -12.05
N ILE A 89 18.47 -7.62 -11.70
CA ILE A 89 17.88 -8.36 -10.58
C ILE A 89 18.81 -8.21 -9.39
N LEU A 90 18.29 -7.61 -8.31
CA LEU A 90 19.03 -7.43 -7.07
C LEU A 90 18.68 -8.56 -6.09
N PRO A 91 19.66 -9.19 -5.47
CA PRO A 91 19.39 -10.13 -4.38
C PRO A 91 18.87 -9.39 -3.15
N PRO A 92 18.16 -10.07 -2.24
CA PRO A 92 17.86 -9.54 -0.93
C PRO A 92 19.15 -9.15 -0.18
N THR A 93 19.15 -7.97 0.46
CA THR A 93 20.28 -7.49 1.25
C THR A 93 19.78 -7.00 2.62
N ASP A 94 20.62 -7.12 3.65
CA ASP A 94 20.27 -6.69 5.02
C ASP A 94 18.91 -7.25 5.48
N VAL A 95 18.71 -8.55 5.25
CA VAL A 95 17.41 -9.21 5.50
C VAL A 95 17.01 -9.05 6.95
N TYR A 96 15.88 -8.36 7.17
CA TYR A 96 15.30 -8.18 8.49
C TYR A 96 14.60 -9.46 8.94
N ARG A 97 15.20 -10.17 9.90
CA ARG A 97 14.69 -11.46 10.39
C ARG A 97 13.56 -11.27 11.40
N MET A 98 12.35 -11.59 10.97
CA MET A 98 11.16 -11.75 11.81
C MET A 98 10.99 -13.22 12.21
N ASP A 99 10.07 -13.52 13.10
CA ASP A 99 9.85 -14.87 13.62
C ASP A 99 9.49 -15.90 12.53
N ASP A 100 8.81 -15.43 11.48
CA ASP A 100 8.32 -16.23 10.35
C ASP A 100 9.03 -15.92 9.01
N THR A 101 10.11 -15.15 9.01
CA THR A 101 10.87 -14.88 7.78
C THR A 101 11.47 -16.19 7.27
N PRO A 102 11.22 -16.57 6.01
CA PRO A 102 11.81 -17.76 5.43
C PRO A 102 13.33 -17.62 5.32
N ASP A 103 14.03 -18.75 5.22
CA ASP A 103 15.49 -18.77 5.09
C ASP A 103 15.96 -18.03 3.83
N GLU A 104 15.22 -18.15 2.73
CA GLU A 104 15.44 -17.48 1.46
C GLU A 104 14.22 -16.63 1.11
N THR A 105 14.45 -15.39 0.64
CA THR A 105 13.42 -14.45 0.16
C THR A 105 13.63 -14.13 -1.30
N GLY A 106 12.55 -13.72 -2.00
CA GLY A 106 12.57 -13.38 -3.40
C GLY A 106 13.50 -12.19 -3.72
N PRO A 107 14.07 -12.14 -4.95
CA PRO A 107 14.85 -11.00 -5.40
C PRO A 107 13.97 -9.79 -5.74
N MET A 108 14.62 -8.66 -6.00
CA MET A 108 13.99 -7.43 -6.50
C MET A 108 14.40 -7.21 -7.97
N VAL A 109 13.55 -6.52 -8.73
CA VAL A 109 13.93 -5.95 -10.03
C VAL A 109 14.08 -4.45 -9.86
N HIS A 110 15.27 -3.94 -10.16
CA HIS A 110 15.60 -2.52 -10.15
C HIS A 110 15.87 -2.05 -11.57
N ALA A 111 15.34 -0.88 -11.94
CA ALA A 111 15.67 -0.26 -13.21
C ALA A 111 15.76 1.25 -13.11
N GLU A 112 16.64 1.85 -13.90
CA GLU A 112 16.74 3.30 -14.04
C GLU A 112 16.57 3.72 -15.50
N PHE A 113 15.76 4.78 -15.70
CA PHE A 113 15.57 5.49 -16.96
C PHE A 113 16.11 6.91 -16.79
N LYS A 114 17.10 7.27 -17.58
CA LYS A 114 17.71 8.61 -17.56
C LYS A 114 17.00 9.52 -18.56
N GLY A 115 16.63 10.71 -18.11
CA GLY A 115 16.07 11.77 -18.92
C GLY A 115 17.01 12.97 -19.03
N ALA A 116 16.46 14.10 -19.47
CA ALA A 116 17.19 15.37 -19.66
C ALA A 116 16.93 16.39 -18.55
N GLY A 117 15.94 16.14 -17.68
CA GLY A 117 15.59 17.03 -16.56
C GLY A 117 16.40 16.77 -15.29
N ASP A 118 15.90 17.28 -14.17
CA ASP A 118 16.57 17.19 -12.86
C ASP A 118 15.76 16.43 -11.80
N LYS A 119 14.47 16.21 -12.02
CA LYS A 119 13.58 15.59 -11.06
C LYS A 119 13.67 14.06 -11.07
N LYS A 120 13.58 13.47 -9.88
CA LYS A 120 13.65 12.04 -9.69
C LYS A 120 12.31 11.50 -9.20
N VAL A 121 11.77 10.53 -9.91
CA VAL A 121 10.51 9.87 -9.56
C VAL A 121 10.74 8.38 -9.39
N MET A 122 10.29 7.82 -8.27
CA MET A 122 10.36 6.39 -8.03
C MET A 122 8.98 5.74 -8.19
N LEU A 123 8.95 4.61 -8.86
CA LEU A 123 7.78 3.77 -9.07
C LEU A 123 8.02 2.44 -8.35
N ILE A 124 7.12 2.05 -7.46
CA ILE A 124 7.24 0.80 -6.69
C ILE A 124 6.00 -0.06 -6.84
N ALA A 125 6.22 -1.36 -6.96
CA ALA A 125 5.22 -2.42 -7.01
C ALA A 125 5.83 -3.71 -6.45
N HIS A 126 5.04 -4.78 -6.32
CA HIS A 126 5.57 -6.10 -6.00
C HIS A 126 5.09 -7.17 -6.98
N MET A 127 5.87 -8.22 -7.09
CA MET A 127 5.62 -9.32 -8.03
C MET A 127 5.31 -10.65 -7.35
N ASP A 128 5.50 -10.72 -6.03
CA ASP A 128 5.12 -11.88 -5.23
C ASP A 128 3.64 -11.86 -4.88
N THR A 129 3.11 -13.00 -4.45
CA THR A 129 1.70 -13.19 -4.11
C THR A 129 1.56 -14.09 -2.90
N VAL A 130 0.36 -14.11 -2.28
CA VAL A 130 0.01 -15.05 -1.20
C VAL A 130 -0.26 -16.48 -1.68
N TYR A 131 -0.37 -16.72 -2.98
CA TYR A 131 -0.87 -17.97 -3.54
C TYR A 131 0.20 -19.06 -3.58
N ARG A 132 -0.24 -20.31 -3.46
CA ARG A 132 0.64 -21.49 -3.50
C ARG A 132 0.77 -22.01 -4.93
N ASN A 133 1.88 -22.67 -5.22
CA ASN A 133 2.09 -23.34 -6.49
C ASN A 133 1.01 -24.38 -6.79
N GLY A 134 0.63 -24.46 -8.06
CA GLY A 134 -0.35 -25.38 -8.61
C GLY A 134 -1.78 -24.80 -8.63
N MET A 135 -2.02 -23.58 -8.13
CA MET A 135 -3.34 -22.95 -8.16
C MET A 135 -3.69 -22.35 -9.51
N LEU A 136 -2.68 -21.96 -10.30
CA LEU A 136 -2.88 -21.36 -11.64
C LEU A 136 -3.68 -22.24 -12.59
N LYS A 137 -3.54 -23.57 -12.51
CA LYS A 137 -4.29 -24.54 -13.34
C LYS A 137 -5.80 -24.44 -13.15
N ASP A 138 -6.25 -24.08 -11.94
CA ASP A 138 -7.66 -23.97 -11.57
C ASP A 138 -8.19 -22.52 -11.76
N GLN A 139 -7.27 -21.56 -11.79
CA GLN A 139 -7.59 -20.13 -11.89
C GLN A 139 -6.70 -19.39 -12.89
N PRO A 140 -6.75 -19.76 -14.18
CA PRO A 140 -5.98 -19.09 -15.22
C PRO A 140 -6.50 -17.66 -15.45
N PHE A 141 -5.67 -16.84 -16.08
CA PHE A 141 -6.11 -15.52 -16.56
C PHE A 141 -7.34 -15.65 -17.48
N ARG A 142 -8.37 -14.85 -17.22
CA ARG A 142 -9.57 -14.77 -18.05
C ARG A 142 -10.19 -13.37 -17.98
N ILE A 143 -10.91 -13.01 -19.01
CA ILE A 143 -11.65 -11.74 -19.08
C ILE A 143 -13.14 -12.06 -19.18
N GLU A 144 -13.94 -11.44 -18.31
CA GLU A 144 -15.40 -11.55 -18.28
C GLU A 144 -16.00 -10.14 -18.17
N GLY A 145 -16.58 -9.65 -19.26
CA GLY A 145 -17.08 -8.28 -19.35
C GLY A 145 -15.93 -7.27 -19.16
N ASN A 146 -16.04 -6.37 -18.19
CA ASN A 146 -15.02 -5.40 -17.85
C ASN A 146 -14.09 -5.86 -16.72
N ARG A 147 -13.99 -7.17 -16.43
CA ARG A 147 -13.15 -7.73 -15.38
C ARG A 147 -12.11 -8.67 -15.97
N ALA A 148 -10.85 -8.44 -15.61
CA ALA A 148 -9.78 -9.39 -15.84
C ALA A 148 -9.46 -10.10 -14.52
N TYR A 149 -9.62 -11.43 -14.51
CA TYR A 149 -9.37 -12.30 -13.35
C TYR A 149 -8.02 -12.98 -13.46
N GLY A 150 -7.40 -13.27 -12.33
CA GLY A 150 -6.17 -14.04 -12.23
C GLY A 150 -5.56 -13.96 -10.84
N LEU A 151 -4.71 -14.93 -10.49
CA LEU A 151 -4.01 -14.97 -9.22
C LEU A 151 -2.95 -13.86 -9.13
N GLY A 152 -3.07 -13.01 -8.10
CA GLY A 152 -2.19 -11.87 -7.91
C GLY A 152 -2.44 -10.73 -8.91
N ILE A 153 -3.56 -10.74 -9.64
CA ILE A 153 -3.84 -9.69 -10.63
C ILE A 153 -4.22 -8.37 -9.96
N ALA A 154 -4.92 -8.39 -8.81
CA ALA A 154 -5.26 -7.18 -8.06
C ALA A 154 -4.24 -6.87 -6.96
N ASP A 155 -3.26 -7.77 -6.75
CA ASP A 155 -2.25 -7.66 -5.70
C ASP A 155 -0.97 -8.45 -6.09
N ASP A 156 0.02 -7.87 -6.84
CA ASP A 156 0.06 -6.52 -7.43
C ASP A 156 0.55 -6.58 -8.89
N LYS A 157 0.26 -7.69 -9.62
CA LYS A 157 0.73 -7.87 -11.00
C LYS A 157 0.20 -6.79 -11.96
N HIS A 158 -0.99 -6.23 -11.68
CA HIS A 158 -1.51 -5.10 -12.46
C HIS A 158 -0.69 -3.83 -12.24
N GLY A 159 -0.16 -3.60 -11.03
CA GLY A 159 0.72 -2.48 -10.72
C GLY A 159 2.04 -2.59 -11.48
N VAL A 160 2.61 -3.80 -11.53
CA VAL A 160 3.78 -4.07 -12.38
C VAL A 160 3.48 -3.75 -13.86
N ALA A 161 2.34 -4.20 -14.38
CA ALA A 161 1.92 -3.90 -15.76
C ALA A 161 1.72 -2.39 -15.97
N ALA A 162 1.10 -1.69 -15.01
CA ALA A 162 0.89 -0.24 -15.09
C ALA A 162 2.21 0.54 -15.14
N ILE A 163 3.24 0.14 -14.38
CA ILE A 163 4.58 0.73 -14.46
C ILE A 163 5.17 0.55 -15.86
N LEU A 164 5.17 -0.67 -16.39
CA LEU A 164 5.72 -0.97 -17.72
C LEU A 164 5.05 -0.13 -18.81
N HIS A 165 3.72 -0.07 -18.81
CA HIS A 165 2.95 0.63 -19.83
C HIS A 165 2.94 2.16 -19.63
N THR A 166 3.14 2.67 -18.43
CA THR A 166 3.41 4.09 -18.18
C THR A 166 4.74 4.51 -18.80
N ILE A 167 5.79 3.72 -18.63
CA ILE A 167 7.11 4.00 -19.24
C ILE A 167 7.01 3.95 -20.77
N ALA A 168 6.34 2.92 -21.32
CA ALA A 168 6.10 2.80 -22.77
C ALA A 168 5.35 4.01 -23.32
N LEU A 169 4.35 4.51 -22.58
CA LEU A 169 3.59 5.71 -22.94
C LEU A 169 4.45 6.95 -22.96
N LEU A 170 5.26 7.19 -21.91
CA LEU A 170 6.18 8.34 -21.86
C LEU A 170 7.18 8.32 -23.03
N GLN A 171 7.70 7.15 -23.38
CA GLN A 171 8.58 6.97 -24.53
C GLN A 171 7.87 7.24 -25.86
N LYS A 172 6.63 6.78 -26.00
CA LYS A 172 5.81 7.06 -27.20
C LYS A 172 5.61 8.55 -27.42
N LEU A 173 5.57 9.34 -26.34
CA LEU A 173 5.47 10.80 -26.37
C LEU A 173 6.83 11.50 -26.46
N ASP A 174 7.93 10.76 -26.53
CA ASP A 174 9.31 11.27 -26.41
C ASP A 174 9.51 12.21 -25.20
N PHE A 175 8.78 11.93 -24.10
CA PHE A 175 8.89 12.73 -22.89
C PHE A 175 10.16 12.35 -22.12
N ARG A 176 11.06 13.30 -21.92
CA ARG A 176 12.37 13.12 -21.27
C ARG A 176 12.72 14.20 -20.25
N ASP A 177 11.74 15.02 -19.84
CA ASP A 177 11.99 16.15 -18.92
C ASP A 177 12.28 15.71 -17.48
N TYR A 178 12.24 14.40 -17.16
CA TYR A 178 12.68 13.88 -15.87
C TYR A 178 14.22 13.73 -15.83
N GLY A 179 14.81 13.78 -14.65
CA GLY A 179 16.22 13.42 -14.43
C GLY A 179 16.42 11.92 -14.39
N THR A 180 15.63 11.24 -13.53
CA THR A 180 15.61 9.78 -13.42
C THR A 180 14.21 9.29 -13.07
N ILE A 181 13.75 8.25 -13.76
CA ILE A 181 12.68 7.38 -13.27
C ILE A 181 13.34 6.12 -12.73
N THR A 182 13.15 5.87 -11.41
CA THR A 182 13.63 4.66 -10.73
C THR A 182 12.47 3.71 -10.57
N VAL A 183 12.61 2.47 -11.03
CA VAL A 183 11.62 1.40 -10.82
C VAL A 183 12.19 0.40 -9.83
N LEU A 184 11.41 0.03 -8.82
CA LEU A 184 11.73 -1.07 -7.93
C LEU A 184 10.50 -1.97 -7.78
N ILE A 185 10.63 -3.23 -8.18
CA ILE A 185 9.59 -4.25 -8.04
C ILE A 185 10.15 -5.35 -7.17
N ASN A 186 9.59 -5.50 -5.99
CA ASN A 186 10.11 -6.45 -5.01
C ASN A 186 9.40 -7.81 -5.10
N GLY A 187 9.99 -8.83 -4.48
CA GLY A 187 9.50 -10.21 -4.50
C GLY A 187 9.23 -10.78 -3.11
N ASP A 188 8.98 -9.93 -2.10
CA ASP A 188 8.73 -10.36 -0.72
C ASP A 188 7.77 -9.41 0.06
N GLU A 189 6.90 -8.67 -0.65
CA GLU A 189 5.94 -7.74 -0.04
C GLU A 189 4.99 -8.44 0.91
N GLU A 190 4.42 -9.54 0.48
CA GLU A 190 3.37 -10.30 1.18
C GLU A 190 3.85 -10.93 2.50
N ILE A 191 5.15 -10.98 2.70
CA ILE A 191 5.78 -11.38 3.95
C ILE A 191 6.44 -10.21 4.69
N SER A 192 5.99 -8.98 4.40
CA SER A 192 6.44 -7.71 4.99
C SER A 192 7.84 -7.27 4.58
N SER A 193 8.23 -7.55 3.35
CA SER A 193 9.44 -7.06 2.66
C SER A 193 10.74 -7.22 3.47
N PRO A 194 11.02 -8.40 4.05
CA PRO A 194 12.22 -8.57 4.87
C PRO A 194 13.52 -8.30 4.12
N GLY A 195 13.60 -8.68 2.85
CA GLY A 195 14.77 -8.48 1.99
C GLY A 195 14.77 -7.18 1.20
N ALA A 196 13.60 -6.57 0.96
CA ALA A 196 13.46 -5.37 0.13
C ALA A 196 13.44 -4.06 0.91
N ARG A 197 12.99 -4.06 2.19
CA ARG A 197 12.72 -2.83 2.97
C ARG A 197 13.89 -1.85 3.04
N SER A 198 15.11 -2.33 3.20
CA SER A 198 16.30 -1.48 3.27
C SER A 198 16.60 -0.80 1.93
N THR A 199 16.43 -1.53 0.83
CA THR A 199 16.59 -1.03 -0.54
C THR A 199 15.49 -0.01 -0.89
N ILE A 200 14.22 -0.29 -0.58
CA ILE A 200 13.11 0.65 -0.77
C ILE A 200 13.41 1.97 -0.05
N THR A 201 13.73 1.89 1.25
CA THR A 201 14.02 3.07 2.08
C THR A 201 15.21 3.88 1.55
N ARG A 202 16.27 3.19 1.11
CA ARG A 202 17.48 3.84 0.58
C ARG A 202 17.22 4.54 -0.76
N LEU A 203 16.53 3.87 -1.68
CA LEU A 203 16.25 4.44 -3.00
C LEU A 203 15.24 5.60 -2.93
N ALA A 204 14.27 5.54 -2.03
CA ALA A 204 13.28 6.59 -1.85
C ALA A 204 13.85 7.89 -1.26
N ALA A 205 14.98 7.85 -0.56
CA ALA A 205 15.52 8.99 0.18
C ALA A 205 15.83 10.23 -0.68
N ASP A 206 16.20 10.03 -1.94
CA ASP A 206 16.61 11.11 -2.87
C ASP A 206 15.57 11.35 -4.00
N GLN A 207 14.34 10.89 -3.82
CA GLN A 207 13.29 11.06 -4.83
C GLN A 207 12.47 12.33 -4.59
N ASP A 208 12.08 13.01 -5.67
CA ASP A 208 11.16 14.14 -5.64
C ASP A 208 9.69 13.70 -5.49
N ALA A 209 9.37 12.46 -5.88
CA ALA A 209 8.11 11.78 -5.60
C ALA A 209 8.28 10.26 -5.64
N VAL A 210 7.49 9.55 -4.84
CA VAL A 210 7.36 8.08 -4.89
C VAL A 210 5.90 7.73 -5.16
N LEU A 211 5.65 6.95 -6.19
CA LEU A 211 4.35 6.46 -6.59
C LEU A 211 4.32 4.93 -6.39
N SER A 212 3.42 4.45 -5.54
CA SER A 212 3.24 3.05 -5.22
C SER A 212 2.01 2.50 -5.93
N PHE A 213 2.15 1.37 -6.61
CA PHE A 213 1.20 0.90 -7.61
C PHE A 213 0.24 -0.17 -7.13
N GLU A 214 0.10 -0.33 -5.85
CA GLU A 214 -0.99 -1.13 -5.30
C GLU A 214 -2.37 -0.66 -5.76
N GLY A 215 -3.37 -1.54 -5.72
CA GLY A 215 -4.72 -1.23 -6.20
C GLY A 215 -5.40 -0.11 -5.43
N GLY A 216 -6.07 0.80 -6.14
CA GLY A 216 -6.87 1.88 -5.58
C GLY A 216 -8.22 1.43 -4.99
N GLY A 217 -8.46 0.11 -4.81
CA GLY A 217 -9.77 -0.46 -4.49
C GLY A 217 -10.77 -0.31 -5.64
N LEU A 218 -12.05 -0.61 -5.43
CA LEU A 218 -13.08 -0.57 -6.48
C LEU A 218 -13.30 0.83 -7.09
N LYS A 219 -12.98 1.88 -6.35
CA LYS A 219 -13.19 3.28 -6.80
C LYS A 219 -11.91 3.92 -7.35
N GLY A 220 -10.79 3.23 -7.28
CA GLY A 220 -9.52 3.76 -7.70
C GLY A 220 -9.03 4.94 -6.87
N ASP A 221 -9.30 4.96 -5.57
CA ASP A 221 -8.94 6.06 -4.67
C ASP A 221 -7.42 6.08 -4.38
N LEU A 222 -6.83 7.27 -4.26
CA LEU A 222 -5.45 7.44 -3.80
C LEU A 222 -5.39 7.33 -2.28
N ARG A 223 -4.32 6.73 -1.75
CA ARG A 223 -4.10 6.56 -0.32
C ARG A 223 -2.84 7.32 0.12
N LEU A 224 -2.98 8.05 1.21
CA LEU A 224 -1.88 8.79 1.84
C LEU A 224 -1.51 8.24 3.21
N ALA A 225 -2.26 7.25 3.68
CA ALA A 225 -2.05 6.62 4.97
C ALA A 225 -2.34 5.11 4.92
N THR A 226 -1.45 4.32 5.51
CA THR A 226 -1.63 2.89 5.76
C THR A 226 -1.29 2.57 7.21
N SER A 227 -1.86 1.48 7.75
CA SER A 227 -1.53 1.06 9.10
C SER A 227 -0.13 0.46 9.16
N GLY A 228 0.58 0.78 10.23
CA GLY A 228 1.72 -0.02 10.63
C GLY A 228 1.27 -1.42 11.07
N ILE A 229 2.14 -2.39 10.88
CA ILE A 229 1.93 -3.79 11.24
C ILE A 229 2.97 -4.20 12.27
N GLY A 230 2.51 -4.72 13.40
CA GLY A 230 3.36 -5.30 14.44
C GLY A 230 2.88 -6.69 14.84
N ALA A 231 3.76 -7.46 15.46
CA ALA A 231 3.44 -8.75 16.06
C ALA A 231 4.00 -8.85 17.47
N ALA A 232 3.23 -9.41 18.40
CA ALA A 232 3.71 -9.75 19.74
C ALA A 232 3.73 -11.27 19.91
N TYR A 233 4.84 -11.78 20.44
CA TYR A 233 5.06 -13.19 20.72
C TYR A 233 5.25 -13.38 22.22
N LEU A 234 4.30 -14.04 22.86
CA LEU A 234 4.29 -14.30 24.28
C LEU A 234 4.63 -15.78 24.53
N THR A 235 5.62 -16.04 25.37
CA THR A 235 6.03 -17.38 25.75
C THR A 235 6.02 -17.51 27.29
N VAL A 236 5.41 -18.56 27.75
CA VAL A 236 5.36 -18.93 29.17
C VAL A 236 6.03 -20.29 29.37
N GLN A 237 6.97 -20.34 30.29
CA GLN A 237 7.59 -21.58 30.78
C GLN A 237 7.15 -21.83 32.21
N GLY A 238 6.54 -22.96 32.44
CA GLY A 238 6.17 -23.48 33.72
C GLY A 238 6.88 -24.80 34.02
N ARG A 239 6.18 -25.71 34.66
CA ARG A 239 6.71 -27.05 35.01
C ARG A 239 5.61 -28.09 34.87
N THR A 240 5.92 -29.20 34.17
CA THR A 240 4.98 -30.31 34.01
C THR A 240 4.80 -31.10 35.29
N SER A 241 3.60 -31.66 35.49
CA SER A 241 3.28 -32.62 36.52
C SER A 241 2.03 -33.42 36.14
N HIS A 242 1.77 -34.53 36.82
CA HIS A 242 0.54 -35.31 36.64
C HIS A 242 -0.66 -34.53 37.22
N ALA A 243 -1.64 -34.17 36.38
CA ALA A 243 -2.73 -33.29 36.76
C ALA A 243 -3.64 -33.86 37.89
N GLY A 244 -3.72 -35.18 38.05
CA GLY A 244 -4.56 -35.82 39.05
C GLY A 244 -3.85 -36.28 40.28
N SER A 245 -2.63 -36.82 40.17
CA SER A 245 -1.93 -37.42 41.31
C SER A 245 -0.91 -36.49 41.99
N ARG A 246 -0.42 -35.44 41.26
CA ARG A 246 0.59 -34.53 41.80
C ARG A 246 0.49 -33.13 41.19
N PRO A 247 -0.69 -32.48 41.18
CA PRO A 247 -0.86 -31.16 40.55
C PRO A 247 0.00 -30.08 41.19
N GLU A 248 0.26 -30.14 42.52
CA GLU A 248 1.07 -29.17 43.26
C GLU A 248 2.55 -29.17 42.86
N GLY A 249 3.02 -30.25 42.23
CA GLY A 249 4.38 -30.29 41.66
C GLY A 249 4.54 -29.57 40.36
N GLY A 250 3.46 -29.09 39.72
CA GLY A 250 3.45 -28.40 38.45
C GLY A 250 3.35 -26.87 38.57
N VAL A 251 3.74 -26.19 37.51
CA VAL A 251 3.48 -24.75 37.30
C VAL A 251 2.75 -24.63 35.97
N ASN A 252 1.46 -24.33 36.01
CA ASN A 252 0.58 -24.41 34.84
C ASN A 252 0.76 -23.25 33.90
N ALA A 253 1.52 -23.44 32.82
CA ALA A 253 1.80 -22.42 31.83
C ALA A 253 0.53 -21.91 31.10
N LEU A 254 -0.54 -22.73 30.99
CA LEU A 254 -1.80 -22.28 30.38
C LEU A 254 -2.52 -21.26 31.26
N TYR A 255 -2.52 -21.45 32.58
CA TYR A 255 -3.14 -20.48 33.49
C TYR A 255 -2.40 -19.15 33.46
N GLU A 256 -1.06 -19.17 33.49
CA GLU A 256 -0.26 -17.98 33.37
C GLU A 256 -0.48 -17.28 32.02
N LEU A 257 -0.45 -18.02 30.88
CA LEU A 257 -0.72 -17.46 29.57
C LEU A 257 -2.08 -16.76 29.50
N SER A 258 -3.12 -17.41 30.06
CA SER A 258 -4.48 -16.85 30.10
C SER A 258 -4.53 -15.54 30.90
N HIS A 259 -3.85 -15.51 32.06
CA HIS A 259 -3.73 -14.29 32.86
C HIS A 259 -3.04 -13.17 32.08
N GLN A 260 -1.90 -13.47 31.45
CA GLN A 260 -1.14 -12.50 30.67
C GLN A 260 -1.97 -11.91 29.52
N ILE A 261 -2.67 -12.74 28.75
CA ILE A 261 -3.56 -12.27 27.66
C ILE A 261 -4.66 -11.37 28.21
N MET A 262 -5.32 -11.78 29.28
CA MET A 262 -6.46 -11.03 29.83
C MET A 262 -6.05 -9.66 30.41
N GLN A 263 -4.90 -9.58 31.07
CA GLN A 263 -4.42 -8.29 31.61
C GLN A 263 -3.90 -7.32 30.56
N MET A 264 -3.63 -7.79 29.32
CA MET A 264 -3.18 -6.96 28.19
C MET A 264 -4.32 -6.53 27.27
N ARG A 265 -5.57 -6.96 27.53
CA ARG A 265 -6.71 -6.71 26.64
C ARG A 265 -7.04 -5.22 26.48
N ASP A 266 -6.84 -4.41 27.52
CA ASP A 266 -7.09 -2.98 27.55
C ASP A 266 -6.03 -2.15 26.78
N LEU A 267 -4.93 -2.78 26.34
CA LEU A 267 -3.92 -2.13 25.52
C LEU A 267 -4.40 -1.91 24.07
N SER A 268 -5.43 -2.63 23.62
CA SER A 268 -6.10 -2.38 22.34
C SER A 268 -7.02 -1.15 22.48
N ARG A 269 -6.77 -0.11 21.69
CA ARG A 269 -7.54 1.14 21.64
C ARG A 269 -7.95 1.47 20.21
N PRO A 270 -8.93 0.74 19.63
CA PRO A 270 -9.29 0.87 18.22
C PRO A 270 -9.74 2.28 17.82
N ASP A 271 -10.41 3.01 18.73
CA ASP A 271 -10.88 4.39 18.50
C ASP A 271 -9.71 5.38 18.35
N GLU A 272 -8.54 5.07 18.93
CA GLU A 272 -7.29 5.82 18.78
C GLU A 272 -6.43 5.31 17.63
N GLY A 273 -6.88 4.24 16.92
CA GLY A 273 -6.18 3.62 15.81
C GLY A 273 -5.12 2.59 16.22
N LEU A 274 -4.98 2.28 17.51
CA LEU A 274 -4.12 1.20 18.01
C LEU A 274 -4.95 -0.06 18.24
N LYS A 275 -4.65 -1.13 17.52
CA LYS A 275 -5.31 -2.44 17.69
C LYS A 275 -4.28 -3.47 18.13
N LEU A 276 -4.64 -4.27 19.12
CA LEU A 276 -3.88 -5.43 19.58
C LEU A 276 -4.83 -6.61 19.75
N ASN A 277 -4.64 -7.67 18.97
CA ASN A 277 -5.49 -8.84 19.01
C ASN A 277 -4.66 -10.11 19.16
N TRP A 278 -4.83 -10.84 20.26
CA TRP A 278 -4.25 -12.17 20.44
C TRP A 278 -5.05 -13.16 19.60
N THR A 279 -4.43 -13.71 18.57
CA THR A 279 -5.11 -14.49 17.52
C THR A 279 -4.68 -15.96 17.49
N VAL A 280 -3.53 -16.28 18.07
CA VAL A 280 -3.01 -17.64 18.16
C VAL A 280 -2.64 -17.95 19.61
N ALA A 281 -3.02 -19.14 20.12
CA ALA A 281 -2.58 -19.64 21.41
C ALA A 281 -2.39 -21.15 21.35
N GLN A 282 -1.33 -21.64 21.99
CA GLN A 282 -0.99 -23.08 22.07
C GLN A 282 -0.49 -23.41 23.47
N ALA A 283 -1.04 -24.45 24.08
CA ALA A 283 -0.61 -24.96 25.40
C ALA A 283 -0.96 -26.43 25.59
N GLY A 284 -0.07 -27.16 26.22
CA GLY A 284 -0.28 -28.55 26.58
C GLY A 284 -0.35 -29.54 25.42
N THR A 285 -0.27 -30.82 25.72
CA THR A 285 -0.39 -31.93 24.75
C THR A 285 -1.37 -32.99 25.21
N ASN A 286 -1.43 -33.26 26.51
CA ASN A 286 -2.26 -34.32 27.12
C ASN A 286 -3.12 -33.76 28.24
N ARG A 287 -4.39 -34.16 28.29
CA ARG A 287 -5.38 -33.69 29.27
C ARG A 287 -4.96 -33.93 30.74
N ASN A 288 -4.22 -34.99 31.02
CA ASN A 288 -3.80 -35.36 32.36
C ASN A 288 -2.41 -34.88 32.76
N VAL A 289 -1.83 -33.93 32.03
CA VAL A 289 -0.52 -33.32 32.26
C VAL A 289 -0.67 -31.82 32.46
N ILE A 290 -0.13 -31.27 33.54
CA ILE A 290 0.01 -29.82 33.72
C ILE A 290 0.95 -29.29 32.64
N PRO A 291 0.51 -28.30 31.80
CA PRO A 291 1.35 -27.79 30.71
C PRO A 291 2.58 -27.06 31.26
N GLY A 292 3.75 -27.48 30.84
CA GLY A 292 5.02 -26.83 31.18
C GLY A 292 5.40 -25.73 30.20
N GLN A 293 4.65 -25.56 29.10
CA GLN A 293 4.91 -24.54 28.08
C GLN A 293 3.60 -24.05 27.49
N ALA A 294 3.53 -22.74 27.24
CA ALA A 294 2.44 -22.12 26.48
C ALA A 294 2.97 -20.93 25.66
N LYS A 295 2.34 -20.67 24.53
CA LYS A 295 2.70 -19.57 23.61
C LYS A 295 1.44 -18.90 23.09
N ALA A 296 1.54 -17.59 22.82
CA ALA A 296 0.52 -16.86 22.08
C ALA A 296 1.15 -15.85 21.13
N GLN A 297 0.39 -15.49 20.07
CA GLN A 297 0.79 -14.48 19.12
C GLN A 297 -0.35 -13.47 18.94
N ALA A 298 0.02 -12.20 18.81
CA ALA A 298 -0.93 -11.13 18.56
C ALA A 298 -0.56 -10.35 17.28
N ASP A 299 -1.59 -9.97 16.52
CA ASP A 299 -1.52 -8.93 15.49
C ASP A 299 -1.67 -7.55 16.15
N ALA A 300 -0.79 -6.61 15.79
CA ALA A 300 -0.85 -5.23 16.22
C ALA A 300 -0.92 -4.30 15.01
N ARG A 301 -1.80 -3.29 15.07
CA ARG A 301 -1.93 -2.24 14.05
C ARG A 301 -1.85 -0.88 14.71
N ALA A 302 -1.10 0.05 14.11
CA ALA A 302 -0.93 1.41 14.61
C ALA A 302 -0.94 2.43 13.48
N LEU A 303 -1.29 3.68 13.82
CA LEU A 303 -1.27 4.79 12.87
C LEU A 303 0.04 5.56 12.88
N ARG A 304 0.84 5.43 13.96
CA ARG A 304 2.13 6.11 14.15
C ARG A 304 3.14 5.14 14.72
N ILE A 305 4.41 5.33 14.38
CA ILE A 305 5.49 4.49 14.90
C ILE A 305 5.61 4.60 16.43
N SER A 306 5.37 5.78 16.98
CA SER A 306 5.38 6.03 18.43
C SER A 306 4.33 5.22 19.20
N ASP A 307 3.24 4.81 18.55
CA ASP A 307 2.19 3.98 19.17
C ASP A 307 2.71 2.55 19.39
N PHE A 308 3.55 2.03 18.48
CA PHE A 308 4.24 0.75 18.67
C PHE A 308 5.26 0.80 19.81
N ASP A 309 6.05 1.88 19.90
CA ASP A 309 7.01 2.07 20.99
C ASP A 309 6.30 2.11 22.36
N ALA A 310 5.15 2.79 22.43
CA ALA A 310 4.33 2.85 23.63
C ALA A 310 3.70 1.50 23.96
N LEU A 311 3.20 0.79 22.95
CA LEU A 311 2.62 -0.55 23.11
C LEU A 311 3.66 -1.54 23.62
N GLU A 312 4.84 -1.57 23.02
CA GLU A 312 5.91 -2.48 23.44
C GLU A 312 6.31 -2.24 24.90
N ARG A 313 6.50 -0.98 25.30
CA ARG A 313 6.79 -0.65 26.71
C ARG A 313 5.69 -1.15 27.65
N SER A 314 4.42 -0.94 27.29
CA SER A 314 3.28 -1.39 28.09
C SER A 314 3.21 -2.92 28.17
N LEU A 315 3.46 -3.62 27.09
CA LEU A 315 3.51 -5.09 27.04
C LEU A 315 4.63 -5.62 27.96
N GLN A 316 5.84 -5.04 27.88
CA GLN A 316 7.00 -5.41 28.72
C GLN A 316 6.77 -5.13 30.21
N GLU A 317 6.01 -4.10 30.54
CA GLU A 317 5.60 -3.81 31.93
C GLU A 317 4.58 -4.83 32.43
N ARG A 318 3.54 -5.12 31.62
CA ARG A 318 2.46 -6.02 32.01
C ARG A 318 2.92 -7.46 32.25
N ILE A 319 3.87 -7.99 31.48
CA ILE A 319 4.38 -9.36 31.70
C ILE A 319 5.05 -9.58 33.06
N ARG A 320 5.40 -8.51 33.77
CA ARG A 320 5.99 -8.60 35.12
C ARG A 320 4.96 -8.96 36.19
N ASN A 321 3.67 -8.71 35.92
CA ASN A 321 2.59 -9.09 36.81
C ASN A 321 2.17 -10.55 36.51
N GLN A 322 2.79 -11.48 37.21
CA GLN A 322 2.58 -12.93 37.04
C GLN A 322 1.51 -13.45 37.99
N LEU A 323 0.64 -14.31 37.50
CA LEU A 323 -0.28 -15.11 38.32
C LEU A 323 0.48 -16.19 39.10
N LEU A 324 1.46 -16.81 38.44
CA LEU A 324 2.27 -17.90 38.99
C LEU A 324 3.74 -17.45 39.10
N PRO A 325 4.22 -17.02 40.27
CA PRO A 325 5.58 -16.46 40.44
C PRO A 325 6.73 -17.39 40.01
N GLU A 326 6.49 -18.72 39.99
CA GLU A 326 7.48 -19.70 39.56
C GLU A 326 7.54 -19.88 38.04
N SER A 327 6.63 -19.28 37.29
CA SER A 327 6.67 -19.27 35.83
C SER A 327 7.73 -18.30 35.32
N LYS A 328 8.18 -18.52 34.05
CA LYS A 328 9.02 -17.55 33.33
C LYS A 328 8.22 -17.05 32.15
N VAL A 329 7.93 -15.75 32.12
CA VAL A 329 7.21 -15.10 31.06
C VAL A 329 8.18 -14.26 30.24
N SER A 330 8.12 -14.38 28.91
CA SER A 330 8.90 -13.56 27.99
C SER A 330 8.02 -13.09 26.84
N LEU A 331 8.30 -11.87 26.37
CA LEU A 331 7.59 -11.26 25.26
C LEU A 331 8.60 -10.65 24.29
N LYS A 332 8.41 -10.92 22.99
CA LYS A 332 9.08 -10.27 21.89
C LYS A 332 8.05 -9.47 21.12
N PHE A 333 8.36 -8.22 20.79
CA PHE A 333 7.56 -7.39 19.91
C PHE A 333 8.35 -7.10 18.63
N GLU A 334 7.69 -7.17 17.48
CA GLU A 334 8.28 -6.92 16.18
C GLU A 334 7.48 -5.86 15.45
N VAL A 335 8.12 -4.79 15.00
CA VAL A 335 7.54 -3.89 14.00
C VAL A 335 7.80 -4.50 12.64
N ARG A 336 6.76 -5.07 12.04
CA ARG A 336 6.85 -5.75 10.74
C ARG A 336 6.83 -4.75 9.59
N ARG A 337 6.01 -3.70 9.72
CA ARG A 337 5.90 -2.63 8.73
C ARG A 337 5.61 -1.30 9.43
N PRO A 338 6.29 -0.19 9.11
CA PRO A 338 5.91 1.12 9.65
C PRO A 338 4.55 1.57 9.10
N PRO A 339 3.86 2.53 9.72
CA PRO A 339 2.72 3.19 9.10
C PRO A 339 3.18 4.15 7.99
N LEU A 340 2.34 4.32 6.97
CA LEU A 340 2.42 5.48 6.07
C LEU A 340 1.57 6.60 6.67
N GLU A 341 2.15 7.79 6.79
CA GLU A 341 1.46 8.96 7.34
C GLU A 341 1.29 10.02 6.25
N ALA A 342 0.07 10.58 6.17
CA ALA A 342 -0.23 11.64 5.20
C ALA A 342 0.54 12.93 5.53
N THR A 343 1.33 13.43 4.59
CA THR A 343 2.08 14.69 4.70
C THR A 343 1.40 15.82 3.93
N PRO A 344 1.69 17.10 4.20
CA PRO A 344 1.23 18.20 3.36
C PRO A 344 1.61 18.00 1.88
N ALA A 345 2.84 17.58 1.61
CA ALA A 345 3.33 17.34 0.25
C ALA A 345 2.57 16.19 -0.45
N SER A 346 2.28 15.08 0.25
CA SER A 346 1.50 13.98 -0.32
C SER A 346 0.06 14.40 -0.59
N ARG A 347 -0.55 15.24 0.28
CA ARG A 347 -1.88 15.81 0.01
C ARG A 347 -1.88 16.72 -1.23
N ALA A 348 -0.88 17.59 -1.38
CA ALA A 348 -0.78 18.47 -2.55
C ALA A 348 -0.67 17.66 -3.85
N LEU A 349 0.21 16.67 -3.89
CA LEU A 349 0.40 15.81 -5.06
C LEU A 349 -0.87 14.98 -5.36
N ALA A 350 -1.54 14.45 -4.33
CA ALA A 350 -2.78 13.70 -4.52
C ALA A 350 -3.92 14.58 -5.03
N GLN A 351 -4.08 15.81 -4.52
CA GLN A 351 -5.07 16.77 -5.02
C GLN A 351 -4.79 17.17 -6.47
N HIS A 352 -3.52 17.29 -6.84
CA HIS A 352 -3.14 17.48 -8.25
C HIS A 352 -3.57 16.29 -9.11
N GLY A 353 -3.38 15.05 -8.64
CA GLY A 353 -3.90 13.85 -9.29
C GLY A 353 -5.42 13.83 -9.45
N VAL A 354 -6.16 14.29 -8.43
CA VAL A 354 -7.63 14.47 -8.51
C VAL A 354 -7.99 15.46 -9.62
N ALA A 355 -7.26 16.57 -9.75
CA ALA A 355 -7.51 17.55 -10.81
C ALA A 355 -7.26 16.95 -12.21
N ILE A 356 -6.19 16.16 -12.38
CA ILE A 356 -5.91 15.43 -13.62
C ILE A 356 -7.04 14.43 -13.94
N TYR A 357 -7.54 13.70 -12.95
CA TYR A 357 -8.59 12.69 -13.16
C TYR A 357 -9.91 13.32 -13.60
N ARG A 358 -10.21 14.53 -13.11
CA ARG A 358 -11.36 15.33 -13.53
C ARG A 358 -11.28 15.80 -14.98
N GLU A 359 -10.09 15.93 -15.58
CA GLU A 359 -9.95 16.20 -17.02
C GLU A 359 -10.65 15.12 -17.88
N LEU A 360 -10.82 13.91 -17.33
CA LEU A 360 -11.52 12.78 -17.95
C LEU A 360 -12.99 12.65 -17.54
N ASP A 361 -13.57 13.66 -16.87
CA ASP A 361 -14.91 13.60 -16.25
C ASP A 361 -15.06 12.48 -15.21
N LEU A 362 -13.97 12.11 -14.54
CA LEU A 362 -13.91 11.08 -13.51
C LEU A 362 -13.62 11.66 -12.14
N ASP A 363 -14.26 11.10 -11.11
CA ASP A 363 -14.02 11.43 -9.72
C ASP A 363 -13.14 10.40 -9.03
N MET A 364 -12.26 10.87 -8.16
CA MET A 364 -11.37 10.06 -7.35
C MET A 364 -11.25 10.67 -5.95
N LYS A 365 -11.26 9.85 -4.93
CA LYS A 365 -11.06 10.31 -3.55
C LYS A 365 -9.60 10.19 -3.14
N VAL A 366 -9.24 11.00 -2.15
CA VAL A 366 -7.97 10.89 -1.44
C VAL A 366 -8.27 10.41 -0.02
N LEU A 367 -7.74 9.26 0.34
CA LEU A 367 -7.90 8.63 1.65
C LEU A 367 -6.66 8.96 2.49
N ASP A 368 -6.82 9.86 3.44
CA ASP A 368 -5.76 10.32 4.35
C ASP A 368 -5.80 9.64 5.73
N LYS A 369 -6.69 8.64 5.89
CA LYS A 369 -6.81 7.79 7.07
C LYS A 369 -6.57 6.34 6.70
N ALA A 370 -5.76 5.66 7.48
CA ALA A 370 -5.47 4.25 7.30
C ALA A 370 -6.71 3.38 7.56
N THR A 371 -6.88 2.34 6.73
CA THR A 371 -8.01 1.40 6.81
C THR A 371 -7.65 0.03 7.38
N GLY A 372 -6.37 -0.21 7.72
CA GLY A 372 -5.89 -1.45 8.34
C GLY A 372 -4.82 -2.20 7.53
N GLY A 373 -4.77 -2.03 6.21
CA GLY A 373 -3.71 -2.58 5.36
C GLY A 373 -2.37 -1.82 5.53
N GLY A 374 -1.26 -2.48 5.21
CA GLY A 374 0.07 -1.88 5.14
C GLY A 374 0.69 -2.23 3.79
N THR A 375 1.51 -1.33 3.22
CA THR A 375 2.14 -1.47 1.91
C THR A 375 3.59 -1.00 1.93
N ASP A 376 4.34 -1.26 0.88
CA ASP A 376 5.74 -0.84 0.74
C ASP A 376 5.94 0.69 0.64
N ALA A 377 4.90 1.43 0.30
CA ALA A 377 4.89 2.88 0.41
C ALA A 377 5.33 3.38 1.80
N ALA A 378 5.00 2.61 2.85
CA ALA A 378 5.40 2.92 4.21
C ALA A 378 6.92 2.86 4.43
N PHE A 379 7.63 1.89 3.83
CA PHE A 379 9.10 1.83 3.89
C PHE A 379 9.73 2.96 3.08
N ALA A 380 9.17 3.30 1.92
CA ALA A 380 9.62 4.44 1.15
C ALA A 380 9.52 5.75 1.96
N ALA A 381 8.40 5.95 2.66
CA ALA A 381 8.13 7.16 3.44
C ALA A 381 9.09 7.36 4.64
N VAL A 382 9.76 6.31 5.13
CA VAL A 382 10.70 6.41 6.27
C VAL A 382 11.81 7.44 6.01
N LYS A 383 12.30 7.56 4.78
CA LYS A 383 13.38 8.49 4.41
C LYS A 383 13.07 9.34 3.17
N ALA A 384 11.91 9.19 2.55
CA ALA A 384 11.58 9.94 1.34
C ALA A 384 11.67 11.45 1.57
N ARG A 385 12.37 12.14 0.68
CA ARG A 385 12.43 13.60 0.64
C ARG A 385 11.15 14.19 0.07
N GLY A 386 10.59 13.54 -0.95
CA GLY A 386 9.37 13.94 -1.63
C GLY A 386 8.11 13.25 -1.11
N PRO A 387 6.94 13.61 -1.65
CA PRO A 387 5.69 12.96 -1.33
C PRO A 387 5.68 11.48 -1.74
N VAL A 388 5.02 10.66 -0.92
CA VAL A 388 4.73 9.26 -1.21
C VAL A 388 3.23 9.11 -1.37
N ILE A 389 2.78 8.50 -2.46
CA ILE A 389 1.37 8.21 -2.75
C ILE A 389 1.20 6.72 -3.03
N GLU A 390 0.20 6.15 -2.41
CA GLU A 390 -0.24 4.78 -2.59
C GLU A 390 -1.52 4.72 -3.42
N GLY A 391 -1.79 3.58 -4.10
CA GLY A 391 -3.02 3.35 -4.85
C GLY A 391 -2.94 3.83 -6.31
N MET A 392 -1.74 3.85 -6.89
CA MET A 392 -1.54 4.26 -8.30
C MET A 392 -1.93 3.18 -9.30
N GLY A 393 -2.18 1.94 -8.85
CA GLY A 393 -2.61 0.83 -9.68
C GLY A 393 -4.08 0.89 -10.12
N LEU A 394 -4.54 -0.14 -10.80
CA LEU A 394 -5.92 -0.25 -11.31
C LEU A 394 -6.94 -0.38 -10.17
N SER A 395 -8.20 -0.14 -10.50
CA SER A 395 -9.30 -0.55 -9.62
C SER A 395 -9.48 -2.05 -9.66
N GLY A 396 -9.58 -2.67 -8.48
CA GLY A 396 -9.69 -4.11 -8.36
C GLY A 396 -10.33 -4.53 -7.05
N PHE A 397 -10.57 -5.84 -6.94
CA PHE A 397 -11.16 -6.47 -5.76
C PHE A 397 -10.69 -7.92 -5.62
N GLY A 398 -10.80 -8.46 -4.42
CA GLY A 398 -10.59 -9.87 -4.15
C GLY A 398 -9.14 -10.25 -3.91
N ALA A 399 -8.24 -9.28 -3.67
CA ALA A 399 -6.89 -9.57 -3.18
C ALA A 399 -6.93 -10.58 -2.03
N HIS A 400 -6.02 -11.57 -2.04
CA HIS A 400 -6.00 -12.71 -1.12
C HIS A 400 -7.21 -13.66 -1.22
N SER A 401 -8.01 -13.55 -2.28
CA SER A 401 -9.17 -14.41 -2.53
C SER A 401 -8.92 -15.34 -3.72
N ASN A 402 -9.00 -16.64 -3.49
CA ASN A 402 -8.62 -17.65 -4.47
C ASN A 402 -9.49 -17.67 -5.74
N ASP A 403 -10.72 -17.16 -5.70
CA ASP A 403 -11.71 -17.34 -6.75
C ASP A 403 -12.37 -16.05 -7.24
N ALA A 404 -12.07 -14.94 -6.60
CA ALA A 404 -12.75 -13.66 -6.82
C ALA A 404 -11.83 -12.49 -7.16
N GLU A 405 -10.52 -12.72 -7.29
CA GLU A 405 -9.55 -11.66 -7.55
C GLU A 405 -9.63 -11.17 -9.00
N TYR A 406 -9.91 -9.87 -9.17
CA TYR A 406 -9.99 -9.23 -10.48
C TYR A 406 -9.62 -7.76 -10.46
N VAL A 407 -9.28 -7.22 -11.62
CA VAL A 407 -9.18 -5.79 -11.89
C VAL A 407 -10.22 -5.35 -12.93
N LEU A 408 -10.61 -4.06 -12.87
CA LEU A 408 -11.53 -3.46 -13.83
C LEU A 408 -10.74 -2.94 -15.04
N THR A 409 -11.01 -3.52 -16.22
CA THR A 409 -10.28 -3.22 -17.45
C THR A 409 -10.54 -1.80 -17.97
N ASP A 410 -11.72 -1.24 -17.72
CA ASP A 410 -12.07 0.14 -18.06
C ASP A 410 -11.32 1.19 -17.25
N THR A 411 -10.59 0.79 -16.20
CA THR A 411 -9.72 1.67 -15.43
C THR A 411 -8.29 1.78 -16.00
N ILE A 412 -7.91 0.97 -16.98
CA ILE A 412 -6.57 0.96 -17.59
C ILE A 412 -6.23 2.33 -18.17
N VAL A 413 -7.04 2.81 -19.10
CA VAL A 413 -6.77 4.09 -19.80
C VAL A 413 -6.75 5.27 -18.85
N PRO A 414 -7.75 5.46 -17.95
CA PRO A 414 -7.71 6.55 -16.97
C PRO A 414 -6.47 6.50 -16.04
N ARG A 415 -6.04 5.30 -15.63
CA ARG A 415 -4.87 5.16 -14.77
C ARG A 415 -3.56 5.48 -15.46
N LEU A 416 -3.35 4.96 -16.65
CA LEU A 416 -2.16 5.27 -17.44
C LEU A 416 -2.09 6.78 -17.75
N TYR A 417 -3.24 7.41 -18.05
CA TYR A 417 -3.32 8.85 -18.21
C TYR A 417 -2.90 9.60 -16.94
N LEU A 418 -3.52 9.25 -15.80
CA LEU A 418 -3.23 9.86 -14.49
C LEU A 418 -1.75 9.77 -14.14
N VAL A 419 -1.20 8.55 -14.15
CA VAL A 419 0.18 8.29 -13.73
C VAL A 419 1.17 9.02 -14.62
N SER A 420 0.98 8.94 -15.94
CA SER A 420 1.85 9.62 -16.90
C SER A 420 1.82 11.14 -16.71
N ARG A 421 0.63 11.73 -16.54
CA ARG A 421 0.47 13.16 -16.26
C ARG A 421 1.12 13.57 -14.94
N MET A 422 0.96 12.78 -13.88
CA MET A 422 1.60 13.03 -12.59
C MET A 422 3.13 13.02 -12.70
N ILE A 423 3.70 12.04 -13.40
CA ILE A 423 5.16 12.00 -13.64
C ILE A 423 5.62 13.20 -14.44
N MET A 424 4.91 13.54 -15.53
CA MET A 424 5.23 14.71 -16.36
C MET A 424 5.18 16.01 -15.55
N ASP A 425 4.13 16.21 -14.75
CA ASP A 425 3.93 17.43 -13.99
C ASP A 425 4.88 17.57 -12.79
N VAL A 426 5.23 16.47 -12.13
CA VAL A 426 6.32 16.42 -11.11
C VAL A 426 7.65 16.80 -11.77
N SER A 427 7.96 16.19 -12.91
CA SER A 427 9.21 16.41 -13.64
C SER A 427 9.37 17.88 -14.10
N GLN A 428 8.28 18.53 -14.45
CA GLN A 428 8.24 19.93 -14.90
C GLN A 428 7.99 20.93 -13.76
N GLY A 429 7.93 20.48 -12.51
CA GLY A 429 7.72 21.34 -11.34
C GLY A 429 6.34 22.01 -11.30
N LYS A 430 5.32 21.42 -11.95
CA LYS A 430 3.96 21.96 -12.05
C LYS A 430 3.07 21.62 -10.87
N VAL A 431 3.52 20.73 -9.97
CA VAL A 431 2.78 20.40 -8.76
C VAL A 431 2.86 21.58 -7.79
N PRO A 432 1.72 22.11 -7.30
CA PRO A 432 1.72 23.23 -6.38
C PRO A 432 2.54 22.94 -5.13
N LYS A 433 3.44 23.85 -4.77
CA LYS A 433 4.11 23.84 -3.45
C LYS A 433 3.11 24.38 -2.44
N GLN A 434 2.86 23.67 -1.34
CA GLN A 434 2.11 24.20 -0.20
C GLN A 434 3.00 25.08 0.65
#